data_b87d1e6937e5ab6e6ee2ff01a2e2847a
#
_entry.id   b87d1e6937e5ab6e6ee2ff01a2e2847a
#
_cell.length_a   1.000
_cell.length_b   1.000
_cell.length_c   1.000
_cell.angle_alpha   90.00
_cell.angle_beta   90.00
_cell.angle_gamma   90.00
#
_symmetry.space_group_name_H-M   'P 1'
#
loop_
_entity.id
_entity.type
_entity.pdbx_description
1 polymer ?
#
loop_
_entity_poly.entity_id
_entity_poly.type
_entity_poly.pdbx_seq_one_letter_code
_entity_poly.pdbx_strand_id
1 'polypeptide(L)'
;MEGFDFNVIERSLGYLFRDGMTFTVTLTLIAMTSGIIFGTLLAMMRLSSFRPVSMLAGAYVNLMRSIPLVLVIFWFFFLVPYIGAWILREPQPVRVGAWLSAVITFTMFEAAYYCEIMRAGIQSIARGQVWSGYALGLNYWQTMGYIVLPQAFRNMVPVLLTQTIILFQDTSLVYVISATDFLGAAAKVANRDYRLVEMYSFVAVVYFVISYSLSLVVKRLQERIAIIR
;
A
#
# COMPACT_ATOMS: atom_id res chain seq x y z
N MET A 1 12.79 17.10 -36.05
CA MET A 1 12.61 16.50 -34.71
C MET A 1 13.64 17.12 -33.82
N GLU A 2 13.23 17.93 -32.85
CA GLU A 2 14.15 18.41 -31.81
C GLU A 2 14.63 17.20 -31.02
N GLY A 3 15.95 17.11 -30.77
CA GLY A 3 16.54 16.03 -30.03
C GLY A 3 16.02 15.96 -28.58
N PHE A 4 16.31 14.87 -27.88
CA PHE A 4 15.98 14.70 -26.45
C PHE A 4 16.64 15.82 -25.62
N ASP A 5 15.83 16.58 -24.88
CA ASP A 5 16.29 17.72 -24.10
C ASP A 5 16.54 17.34 -22.63
N PHE A 6 17.80 17.12 -22.26
CA PHE A 6 18.20 16.84 -20.89
C PHE A 6 18.07 18.04 -19.95
N ASN A 7 18.09 19.27 -20.47
CA ASN A 7 18.05 20.50 -19.64
C ASN A 7 16.69 20.62 -18.91
N VAL A 8 15.59 20.14 -19.51
CA VAL A 8 14.27 20.15 -18.86
C VAL A 8 14.27 19.28 -17.60
N ILE A 9 14.96 18.15 -17.64
CA ILE A 9 15.10 17.25 -16.49
C ILE A 9 15.93 17.96 -15.43
N GLU A 10 17.13 18.44 -15.77
CA GLU A 10 18.07 19.06 -14.83
C GLU A 10 17.44 20.24 -14.07
N ARG A 11 16.82 21.19 -14.76
CA ARG A 11 16.16 22.35 -14.14
C ARG A 11 14.94 21.99 -13.29
N SER A 12 14.37 20.80 -13.50
CA SER A 12 13.16 20.36 -12.79
C SER A 12 13.45 19.43 -11.61
N LEU A 13 14.71 18.93 -11.47
CA LEU A 13 15.07 17.96 -10.42
C LEU A 13 14.66 18.43 -9.01
N GLY A 14 14.93 19.69 -8.69
CA GLY A 14 14.58 20.26 -7.38
C GLY A 14 13.08 20.13 -7.08
N TYR A 15 12.24 20.51 -8.03
CA TYR A 15 10.77 20.41 -7.90
C TYR A 15 10.30 18.95 -7.84
N LEU A 16 10.82 18.09 -8.72
CA LEU A 16 10.42 16.69 -8.79
C LEU A 16 10.72 15.94 -7.50
N PHE A 17 11.91 16.12 -6.93
CA PHE A 17 12.29 15.41 -5.73
C PHE A 17 11.79 16.05 -4.44
N ARG A 18 11.83 17.38 -4.34
CA ARG A 18 11.41 18.08 -3.13
C ARG A 18 9.90 18.03 -2.91
N ASP A 19 9.13 18.25 -3.98
CA ASP A 19 7.66 18.27 -3.88
C ASP A 19 7.07 16.92 -4.25
N GLY A 20 7.37 16.40 -5.44
CA GLY A 20 6.81 15.17 -5.96
C GLY A 20 7.23 13.92 -5.19
N MET A 21 8.53 13.67 -5.06
CA MET A 21 9.04 12.47 -4.37
C MET A 21 8.72 12.50 -2.87
N THR A 22 8.78 13.68 -2.24
CA THR A 22 8.41 13.83 -0.83
C THR A 22 6.95 13.44 -0.60
N PHE A 23 6.04 13.89 -1.48
CA PHE A 23 4.64 13.47 -1.43
C PHE A 23 4.52 11.95 -1.56
N THR A 24 5.12 11.35 -2.59
CA THR A 24 5.10 9.90 -2.87
C THR A 24 5.60 9.10 -1.67
N VAL A 25 6.78 9.43 -1.14
CA VAL A 25 7.38 8.71 0.01
C VAL A 25 6.53 8.88 1.27
N THR A 26 6.06 10.10 1.55
CA THR A 26 5.24 10.38 2.74
C THR A 26 3.92 9.62 2.67
N LEU A 27 3.23 9.61 1.52
CA LEU A 27 2.00 8.85 1.32
C LEU A 27 2.26 7.34 1.49
N THR A 28 3.35 6.82 0.90
CA THR A 28 3.75 5.41 1.04
C THR A 28 3.95 5.03 2.51
N LEU A 29 4.70 5.82 3.27
CA LEU A 29 4.99 5.53 4.68
C LEU A 29 3.74 5.59 5.57
N ILE A 30 2.87 6.58 5.35
CA ILE A 30 1.61 6.69 6.08
C ILE A 30 0.69 5.51 5.74
N ALA A 31 0.48 5.24 4.46
CA ALA A 31 -0.40 4.16 4.01
C ALA A 31 0.14 2.77 4.42
N MET A 32 1.46 2.56 4.36
CA MET A 32 2.10 1.34 4.86
C MET A 32 1.85 1.16 6.37
N THR A 33 2.16 2.17 7.17
CA THR A 33 2.06 2.07 8.63
C THR A 33 0.61 1.88 9.07
N SER A 34 -0.30 2.73 8.59
CA SER A 34 -1.73 2.63 8.89
C SER A 34 -2.35 1.35 8.31
N GLY A 35 -1.98 0.98 7.08
CA GLY A 35 -2.40 -0.25 6.43
C GLY A 35 -1.98 -1.50 7.21
N ILE A 36 -0.76 -1.55 7.74
CA ILE A 36 -0.30 -2.65 8.60
C ILE A 36 -1.13 -2.71 9.89
N ILE A 37 -1.38 -1.57 10.55
CA ILE A 37 -2.17 -1.52 11.80
C ILE A 37 -3.60 -2.00 11.54
N PHE A 38 -4.32 -1.39 10.59
CA PHE A 38 -5.70 -1.76 10.27
C PHE A 38 -5.80 -3.16 9.63
N GLY A 39 -4.82 -3.54 8.81
CA GLY A 39 -4.73 -4.88 8.23
C GLY A 39 -4.55 -5.95 9.29
N THR A 40 -3.76 -5.70 10.35
CA THR A 40 -3.63 -6.62 11.49
C THR A 40 -4.96 -6.77 12.22
N LEU A 41 -5.66 -5.67 12.49
CA LEU A 41 -6.98 -5.71 13.13
C LEU A 41 -7.98 -6.51 12.28
N LEU A 42 -8.04 -6.25 10.98
CA LEU A 42 -8.88 -6.99 10.04
C LEU A 42 -8.51 -8.48 9.98
N ALA A 43 -7.22 -8.83 10.01
CA ALA A 43 -6.78 -10.21 10.02
C ALA A 43 -7.23 -10.95 11.30
N MET A 44 -7.12 -10.30 12.47
CA MET A 44 -7.65 -10.84 13.72
C MET A 44 -9.16 -11.03 13.67
N MET A 45 -9.91 -10.06 13.12
CA MET A 45 -11.36 -10.18 12.91
C MET A 45 -11.69 -11.36 11.99
N ARG A 46 -10.96 -11.55 10.88
CA ARG A 46 -11.19 -12.67 9.93
C ARG A 46 -10.85 -14.03 10.51
N LEU A 47 -9.90 -14.10 11.44
CA LEU A 47 -9.52 -15.34 12.14
C LEU A 47 -10.38 -15.62 13.38
N SER A 48 -11.31 -14.71 13.73
CA SER A 48 -12.23 -14.86 14.85
C SER A 48 -13.20 -16.02 14.64
N SER A 49 -13.48 -16.77 15.70
CA SER A 49 -14.53 -17.81 15.74
C SER A 49 -15.95 -17.21 15.69
N PHE A 50 -16.11 -15.92 16.00
CA PHE A 50 -17.40 -15.23 15.93
C PHE A 50 -17.73 -14.89 14.48
N ARG A 51 -18.58 -15.72 13.86
CA ARG A 51 -18.93 -15.67 12.43
C ARG A 51 -19.31 -14.29 11.88
N PRO A 52 -20.18 -13.47 12.53
CA PRO A 52 -20.55 -12.17 11.99
C PRO A 52 -19.34 -11.24 11.80
N VAL A 53 -18.42 -11.19 12.76
CA VAL A 53 -17.20 -10.38 12.69
C VAL A 53 -16.29 -10.86 11.55
N SER A 54 -16.08 -12.18 11.46
CA SER A 54 -15.26 -12.78 10.40
C SER A 54 -15.86 -12.52 9.00
N MET A 55 -17.19 -12.63 8.86
CA MET A 55 -17.90 -12.36 7.60
C MET A 55 -17.81 -10.88 7.18
N LEU A 56 -18.01 -9.94 8.10
CA LEU A 56 -17.91 -8.51 7.81
C LEU A 56 -16.49 -8.11 7.38
N ALA A 57 -15.47 -8.56 8.12
CA ALA A 57 -14.09 -8.32 7.73
C ALA A 57 -13.75 -8.98 6.38
N GLY A 58 -14.26 -10.19 6.14
CA GLY A 58 -14.11 -10.88 4.86
C GLY A 58 -14.76 -10.14 3.70
N ALA A 59 -15.98 -9.65 3.89
CA ALA A 59 -16.70 -8.88 2.89
C ALA A 59 -15.95 -7.59 2.51
N TYR A 60 -15.48 -6.84 3.51
CA TYR A 60 -14.67 -5.64 3.29
C TYR A 60 -13.39 -5.93 2.48
N VAL A 61 -12.62 -6.92 2.92
CA VAL A 61 -11.35 -7.27 2.27
C VAL A 61 -11.57 -7.74 0.82
N ASN A 62 -12.59 -8.59 0.59
CA ASN A 62 -12.91 -9.06 -0.74
C ASN A 62 -13.40 -7.91 -1.64
N LEU A 63 -14.24 -7.00 -1.11
CA LEU A 63 -14.72 -5.83 -1.84
C LEU A 63 -13.54 -4.95 -2.29
N MET A 64 -12.70 -4.53 -1.35
CA MET A 64 -11.56 -3.64 -1.65
C MET A 64 -10.60 -4.23 -2.68
N ARG A 65 -10.34 -5.53 -2.60
CA ARG A 65 -9.44 -6.22 -3.53
C ARG A 65 -10.06 -6.57 -4.89
N SER A 66 -11.37 -6.44 -5.03
CA SER A 66 -12.09 -6.70 -6.28
C SER A 66 -12.30 -5.45 -7.13
N ILE A 67 -11.95 -4.27 -6.62
CA ILE A 67 -12.16 -2.98 -7.29
C ILE A 67 -10.79 -2.40 -7.67
N PRO A 68 -10.62 -1.86 -8.89
CA PRO A 68 -9.40 -1.16 -9.28
C PRO A 68 -9.12 0.04 -8.36
N LEU A 69 -7.88 0.16 -7.89
CA LEU A 69 -7.47 1.24 -6.98
C LEU A 69 -7.84 2.64 -7.51
N VAL A 70 -7.68 2.88 -8.81
CA VAL A 70 -8.01 4.18 -9.42
C VAL A 70 -9.48 4.56 -9.22
N LEU A 71 -10.41 3.58 -9.24
CA LEU A 71 -11.82 3.85 -8.97
C LEU A 71 -12.07 4.17 -7.50
N VAL A 72 -11.35 3.52 -6.59
CA VAL A 72 -11.44 3.83 -5.16
C VAL A 72 -10.91 5.24 -4.88
N ILE A 73 -9.81 5.67 -5.55
CA ILE A 73 -9.31 7.05 -5.51
C ILE A 73 -10.41 8.05 -5.94
N PHE A 74 -11.08 7.79 -7.08
CA PHE A 74 -12.16 8.65 -7.56
C PHE A 74 -13.36 8.67 -6.60
N TRP A 75 -13.72 7.55 -5.97
CA TRP A 75 -14.81 7.52 -5.00
C TRP A 75 -14.51 8.40 -3.80
N PHE A 76 -13.32 8.30 -3.23
CA PHE A 76 -12.95 9.11 -2.07
C PHE A 76 -12.76 10.58 -2.42
N PHE A 77 -12.32 10.89 -3.61
CA PHE A 77 -12.11 12.27 -4.03
C PHE A 77 -13.40 12.97 -4.50
N PHE A 78 -14.24 12.27 -5.26
CA PHE A 78 -15.44 12.86 -5.85
C PHE A 78 -16.72 12.47 -5.09
N LEU A 79 -16.96 11.18 -4.81
CA LEU A 79 -18.24 10.70 -4.30
C LEU A 79 -18.39 10.91 -2.79
N VAL A 80 -17.38 10.60 -2.00
CA VAL A 80 -17.41 10.74 -0.53
C VAL A 80 -17.72 12.16 -0.08
N PRO A 81 -17.20 13.25 -0.70
CA PRO A 81 -17.61 14.63 -0.41
C PRO A 81 -19.10 14.89 -0.56
N TYR A 82 -19.76 14.33 -1.57
CA TYR A 82 -21.21 14.46 -1.76
C TYR A 82 -22.00 13.67 -0.73
N ILE A 83 -21.58 12.44 -0.42
CA ILE A 83 -22.21 11.63 0.63
C ILE A 83 -22.07 12.33 1.99
N GLY A 84 -20.90 12.89 2.28
CA GLY A 84 -20.66 13.68 3.49
C GLY A 84 -21.59 14.87 3.61
N ALA A 85 -21.73 15.65 2.54
CA ALA A 85 -22.65 16.79 2.50
C ALA A 85 -24.11 16.35 2.73
N TRP A 86 -24.53 15.26 2.10
CA TRP A 86 -25.88 14.71 2.29
C TRP A 86 -26.15 14.28 3.75
N ILE A 87 -25.18 13.61 4.38
CA ILE A 87 -25.29 13.19 5.79
C ILE A 87 -25.33 14.40 6.73
N LEU A 88 -24.46 15.39 6.49
CA LEU A 88 -24.34 16.60 7.31
C LEU A 88 -25.39 17.65 6.98
N ARG A 89 -26.22 17.40 5.97
CA ARG A 89 -27.24 18.35 5.44
C ARG A 89 -26.64 19.68 4.97
N GLU A 90 -25.40 19.62 4.43
CA GLU A 90 -24.74 20.80 3.88
C GLU A 90 -25.15 21.00 2.41
N PRO A 91 -25.31 22.25 1.95
CA PRO A 91 -25.73 22.55 0.57
C PRO A 91 -24.65 22.31 -0.47
N GLN A 92 -23.39 22.15 -0.05
CA GLN A 92 -22.23 21.93 -0.93
C GLN A 92 -21.40 20.73 -0.46
N PRO A 93 -20.70 20.06 -1.40
CA PRO A 93 -19.81 18.94 -1.07
C PRO A 93 -18.74 19.33 -0.04
N VAL A 94 -18.50 18.45 0.93
CA VAL A 94 -17.45 18.65 1.95
C VAL A 94 -16.08 18.68 1.24
N ARG A 95 -15.28 19.71 1.49
CA ARG A 95 -13.95 19.83 0.86
C ARG A 95 -12.96 18.87 1.53
N VAL A 96 -12.61 17.80 0.83
CA VAL A 96 -11.63 16.79 1.30
C VAL A 96 -10.35 16.99 0.53
N GLY A 97 -9.74 17.69 0.02
CA GLY A 97 -8.48 17.87 -0.72
C GLY A 97 -7.80 16.55 -1.18
N ALA A 98 -7.00 16.64 -2.21
CA ALA A 98 -6.36 15.48 -2.84
C ALA A 98 -5.47 14.68 -1.87
N TRP A 99 -4.74 15.37 -0.98
CA TRP A 99 -3.89 14.71 0.01
C TRP A 99 -4.66 13.81 0.96
N LEU A 100 -5.70 14.34 1.62
CA LEU A 100 -6.47 13.56 2.60
C LEU A 100 -7.24 12.43 1.91
N SER A 101 -7.79 12.67 0.72
CA SER A 101 -8.44 11.63 -0.09
C SER A 101 -7.45 10.50 -0.42
N ALA A 102 -6.21 10.82 -0.81
CA ALA A 102 -5.18 9.85 -1.08
C ALA A 102 -4.83 9.05 0.19
N VAL A 103 -4.56 9.71 1.31
CA VAL A 103 -4.22 9.04 2.58
C VAL A 103 -5.32 8.06 3.01
N ILE A 104 -6.59 8.48 2.99
CA ILE A 104 -7.71 7.61 3.37
C ILE A 104 -7.82 6.43 2.41
N THR A 105 -7.81 6.70 1.10
CA THR A 105 -7.95 5.66 0.06
C THR A 105 -6.87 4.61 0.19
N PHE A 106 -5.60 5.03 0.22
CA PHE A 106 -4.47 4.10 0.28
C PHE A 106 -4.43 3.35 1.61
N THR A 107 -4.76 4.01 2.74
CA THR A 107 -4.87 3.32 4.03
C THR A 107 -5.92 2.22 4.00
N MET A 108 -7.11 2.51 3.49
CA MET A 108 -8.20 1.53 3.43
C MET A 108 -7.90 0.41 2.45
N PHE A 109 -7.34 0.74 1.29
CA PHE A 109 -6.98 -0.23 0.27
C PHE A 109 -5.88 -1.17 0.75
N GLU A 110 -4.80 -0.62 1.27
CA GLU A 110 -3.67 -1.40 1.78
C GLU A 110 -4.02 -2.22 3.03
N ALA A 111 -4.91 -1.76 3.89
CA ALA A 111 -5.40 -2.55 5.01
C ALA A 111 -6.00 -3.89 4.56
N ALA A 112 -6.68 -3.92 3.40
CA ALA A 112 -7.22 -5.15 2.85
C ALA A 112 -6.12 -6.10 2.35
N TYR A 113 -5.09 -5.59 1.70
CA TYR A 113 -3.95 -6.39 1.22
C TYR A 113 -3.10 -6.90 2.37
N TYR A 114 -2.73 -6.05 3.32
CA TYR A 114 -1.96 -6.46 4.49
C TYR A 114 -2.74 -7.46 5.37
N CYS A 115 -4.07 -7.31 5.47
CA CYS A 115 -4.92 -8.30 6.15
C CYS A 115 -4.75 -9.70 5.53
N GLU A 116 -4.79 -9.83 4.20
CA GLU A 116 -4.62 -11.12 3.53
C GLU A 116 -3.21 -11.69 3.70
N ILE A 117 -2.18 -10.85 3.61
CA ILE A 117 -0.79 -11.26 3.81
C ILE A 117 -0.62 -11.83 5.22
N MET A 118 -1.14 -11.15 6.24
CA MET A 118 -1.06 -11.59 7.63
C MET A 118 -1.85 -12.88 7.88
N ARG A 119 -3.07 -12.95 7.36
CA ARG A 119 -3.90 -14.14 7.46
C ARG A 119 -3.22 -15.35 6.79
N ALA A 120 -2.71 -15.16 5.58
CA ALA A 120 -2.01 -16.21 4.85
C ALA A 120 -0.72 -16.64 5.57
N GLY A 121 0.03 -15.69 6.12
CA GLY A 121 1.23 -15.97 6.90
C GLY A 121 0.96 -16.83 8.15
N ILE A 122 -0.09 -16.49 8.91
CA ILE A 122 -0.49 -17.29 10.08
C ILE A 122 -0.95 -18.69 9.64
N GLN A 123 -1.74 -18.79 8.57
CA GLN A 123 -2.25 -20.06 8.06
C GLN A 123 -1.18 -20.91 7.34
N SER A 124 -0.04 -20.34 7.00
CA SER A 124 1.08 -21.08 6.38
C SER A 124 1.81 -22.02 7.36
N ILE A 125 1.57 -21.86 8.67
CA ILE A 125 2.22 -22.69 9.69
C ILE A 125 1.55 -24.05 9.74
N ALA A 126 2.36 -25.09 9.60
CA ALA A 126 1.87 -26.46 9.60
C ALA A 126 1.12 -26.79 10.90
N ARG A 127 -0.04 -27.42 10.79
CA ARG A 127 -0.87 -27.81 11.96
C ARG A 127 -0.10 -28.66 12.97
N GLY A 128 0.88 -29.45 12.51
CA GLY A 128 1.78 -30.21 13.38
C GLY A 128 2.52 -29.36 14.39
N GLN A 129 2.92 -28.14 14.02
CA GLN A 129 3.57 -27.19 14.93
C GLN A 129 2.63 -26.76 16.07
N VAL A 130 1.35 -26.55 15.74
CA VAL A 130 0.32 -26.18 16.72
C VAL A 130 0.06 -27.36 17.67
N TRP A 131 -0.10 -28.57 17.12
CA TRP A 131 -0.33 -29.78 17.91
C TRP A 131 0.85 -30.14 18.81
N SER A 132 2.10 -29.93 18.33
CA SER A 132 3.31 -30.10 19.15
C SER A 132 3.33 -29.16 20.35
N GLY A 133 2.88 -27.91 20.17
CA GLY A 133 2.73 -26.97 21.28
C GLY A 133 1.75 -27.46 22.34
N TYR A 134 0.59 -27.95 21.91
CA TYR A 134 -0.41 -28.51 22.84
C TYR A 134 0.09 -29.77 23.53
N ALA A 135 0.82 -30.64 22.84
CA ALA A 135 1.42 -31.84 23.40
C ALA A 135 2.46 -31.52 24.52
N LEU A 136 3.12 -30.38 24.43
CA LEU A 136 4.03 -29.85 25.46
C LEU A 136 3.29 -29.13 26.62
N GLY A 137 1.95 -29.16 26.62
CA GLY A 137 1.13 -28.53 27.65
C GLY A 137 0.95 -26.99 27.50
N LEU A 138 1.34 -26.42 26.35
CA LEU A 138 1.14 -25.00 26.10
C LEU A 138 -0.35 -24.73 25.85
N ASN A 139 -0.87 -23.64 26.40
CA ASN A 139 -2.20 -23.16 26.07
C ASN A 139 -2.20 -22.44 24.70
N TYR A 140 -3.40 -22.07 24.21
CA TYR A 140 -3.57 -21.39 22.89
C TYR A 140 -2.67 -20.16 22.75
N TRP A 141 -2.67 -19.27 23.74
CA TRP A 141 -1.90 -18.02 23.65
C TRP A 141 -0.38 -18.25 23.69
N GLN A 142 0.07 -19.22 24.47
CA GLN A 142 1.46 -19.64 24.53
C GLN A 142 1.89 -20.27 23.20
N THR A 143 1.06 -21.17 22.64
CA THR A 143 1.33 -21.78 21.32
C THR A 143 1.37 -20.73 20.21
N MET A 144 0.42 -19.79 20.22
CA MET A 144 0.44 -18.67 19.26
C MET A 144 1.68 -17.80 19.43
N GLY A 145 2.00 -17.37 20.66
CA GLY A 145 3.09 -16.43 20.91
C GLY A 145 4.48 -17.03 20.72
N TYR A 146 4.71 -18.29 21.12
CA TYR A 146 6.04 -18.89 21.10
C TYR A 146 6.32 -19.72 19.84
N ILE A 147 5.29 -20.26 19.18
CA ILE A 147 5.47 -21.17 18.05
C ILE A 147 4.97 -20.56 16.75
N VAL A 148 3.69 -20.15 16.69
CA VAL A 148 3.04 -19.77 15.43
C VAL A 148 3.48 -18.40 14.96
N LEU A 149 3.31 -17.36 15.79
CA LEU A 149 3.55 -15.97 15.37
C LEU A 149 5.01 -15.70 14.98
N PRO A 150 6.05 -16.20 15.67
CA PRO A 150 7.44 -15.96 15.24
C PRO A 150 7.74 -16.56 13.87
N GLN A 151 7.21 -17.73 13.56
CA GLN A 151 7.36 -18.37 12.27
C GLN A 151 6.53 -17.67 11.19
N ALA A 152 5.26 -17.36 11.49
CA ALA A 152 4.37 -16.63 10.60
C ALA A 152 4.96 -15.26 10.23
N PHE A 153 5.52 -14.53 11.20
CA PHE A 153 6.16 -13.24 10.94
C PHE A 153 7.33 -13.35 9.96
N ARG A 154 8.19 -14.35 10.12
CA ARG A 154 9.27 -14.61 9.15
C ARG A 154 8.74 -14.85 7.74
N ASN A 155 7.64 -15.59 7.60
CA ASN A 155 7.01 -15.85 6.31
C ASN A 155 6.34 -14.60 5.71
N MET A 156 5.78 -13.72 6.55
CA MET A 156 5.07 -12.52 6.11
C MET A 156 5.98 -11.37 5.69
N VAL A 157 7.11 -11.16 6.39
CA VAL A 157 7.96 -9.96 6.21
C VAL A 157 8.37 -9.73 4.76
N PRO A 158 8.86 -10.72 3.99
CA PRO A 158 9.22 -10.48 2.58
C PRO A 158 8.03 -10.06 1.73
N VAL A 159 6.85 -10.65 2.01
CA VAL A 159 5.62 -10.36 1.26
C VAL A 159 5.11 -8.96 1.59
N LEU A 160 5.16 -8.55 2.88
CA LEU A 160 4.83 -7.20 3.31
C LEU A 160 5.73 -6.15 2.66
N LEU A 161 7.04 -6.42 2.59
CA LEU A 161 7.99 -5.52 1.92
C LEU A 161 7.73 -5.45 0.41
N THR A 162 7.42 -6.57 -0.25
CA THR A 162 7.02 -6.57 -1.66
C THR A 162 5.75 -5.75 -1.88
N GLN A 163 4.74 -5.91 -1.02
CA GLN A 163 3.52 -5.10 -1.09
C GLN A 163 3.82 -3.60 -0.91
N THR A 164 4.78 -3.24 -0.04
CA THR A 164 5.20 -1.85 0.14
C THR A 164 5.86 -1.28 -1.12
N ILE A 165 6.61 -2.09 -1.88
CA ILE A 165 7.16 -1.66 -3.18
C ILE A 165 6.03 -1.41 -4.19
N ILE A 166 5.03 -2.28 -4.23
CA ILE A 166 3.84 -2.11 -5.08
C ILE A 166 3.09 -0.84 -4.66
N LEU A 167 2.85 -0.65 -3.37
CA LEU A 167 2.24 0.57 -2.83
C LEU A 167 2.99 1.84 -3.26
N PHE A 168 4.33 1.85 -3.19
CA PHE A 168 5.14 2.98 -3.65
C PHE A 168 4.90 3.29 -5.14
N GLN A 169 4.78 2.26 -5.99
CA GLN A 169 4.45 2.43 -7.41
C GLN A 169 3.01 2.92 -7.60
N ASP A 170 2.07 2.35 -6.87
CA ASP A 170 0.64 2.66 -6.97
C ASP A 170 0.31 4.08 -6.50
N THR A 171 1.14 4.70 -5.65
CA THR A 171 0.97 6.12 -5.29
C THR A 171 1.00 7.03 -6.51
N SER A 172 1.62 6.62 -7.62
CA SER A 172 1.58 7.37 -8.88
C SER A 172 0.17 7.57 -9.43
N LEU A 173 -0.79 6.70 -9.07
CA LEU A 173 -2.18 6.84 -9.54
C LEU A 173 -2.89 8.08 -9.02
N VAL A 174 -2.38 8.72 -7.96
CA VAL A 174 -3.03 9.94 -7.43
C VAL A 174 -2.93 11.16 -8.36
N TYR A 175 -2.05 11.09 -9.38
CA TYR A 175 -1.97 12.17 -10.37
C TYR A 175 -3.31 12.41 -11.08
N VAL A 176 -4.17 11.40 -11.17
CA VAL A 176 -5.50 11.50 -11.82
C VAL A 176 -6.47 12.46 -11.09
N ILE A 177 -6.21 12.72 -9.80
CA ILE A 177 -6.93 13.73 -8.98
C ILE A 177 -6.11 15.01 -8.82
N SER A 178 -5.15 15.26 -9.72
CA SER A 178 -4.27 16.42 -9.74
C SER A 178 -3.38 16.58 -8.51
N ALA A 179 -3.12 15.51 -7.77
CA ALA A 179 -2.12 15.50 -6.71
C ALA A 179 -0.72 15.73 -7.29
N THR A 180 0.20 16.25 -6.47
CA THR A 180 1.59 16.52 -6.87
C THR A 180 2.51 15.44 -6.30
N ASP A 181 2.22 14.17 -6.61
CA ASP A 181 3.15 13.07 -6.43
C ASP A 181 4.28 13.14 -7.46
N PHE A 182 5.21 12.20 -7.45
CA PHE A 182 6.37 12.23 -8.34
C PHE A 182 5.99 12.20 -9.83
N LEU A 183 5.00 11.37 -10.20
CA LEU A 183 4.48 11.34 -11.56
C LEU A 183 3.67 12.61 -11.88
N GLY A 184 2.83 13.08 -10.97
CA GLY A 184 2.04 14.31 -11.14
C GLY A 184 2.88 15.55 -11.25
N ALA A 185 4.00 15.64 -10.51
CA ALA A 185 4.98 16.72 -10.65
C ALA A 185 5.62 16.72 -12.04
N ALA A 186 6.04 15.53 -12.51
CA ALA A 186 6.59 15.37 -13.84
C ALA A 186 5.57 15.68 -14.94
N ALA A 187 4.32 15.25 -14.78
CA ALA A 187 3.24 15.55 -15.72
C ALA A 187 2.99 17.07 -15.85
N LYS A 188 3.07 17.82 -14.75
CA LYS A 188 2.96 19.29 -14.77
C LYS A 188 4.10 19.94 -15.57
N VAL A 189 5.34 19.48 -15.38
CA VAL A 189 6.50 19.95 -16.15
C VAL A 189 6.36 19.55 -17.62
N ALA A 190 6.01 18.28 -17.89
CA ALA A 190 5.85 17.75 -19.23
C ALA A 190 4.83 18.56 -20.06
N ASN A 191 3.68 18.90 -19.46
CA ASN A 191 2.66 19.69 -20.13
C ASN A 191 3.03 21.17 -20.26
N ARG A 192 3.70 21.77 -19.27
CA ARG A 192 4.16 23.16 -19.31
C ARG A 192 5.19 23.40 -20.41
N ASP A 193 6.15 22.48 -20.54
CA ASP A 193 7.32 22.64 -21.41
C ASP A 193 7.17 21.87 -22.74
N TYR A 194 6.04 21.15 -22.92
CA TYR A 194 5.79 20.28 -24.09
C TYR A 194 6.86 19.20 -24.29
N ARG A 195 7.41 18.66 -23.19
CA ARG A 195 8.45 17.64 -23.15
C ARG A 195 7.97 16.35 -22.44
N LEU A 196 6.97 15.71 -23.04
CA LEU A 196 6.35 14.51 -22.47
C LEU A 196 7.31 13.30 -22.46
N VAL A 197 8.04 13.09 -23.57
CA VAL A 197 8.92 11.93 -23.71
C VAL A 197 10.03 11.97 -22.67
N GLU A 198 10.69 13.11 -22.51
CA GLU A 198 11.78 13.32 -21.57
C GLU A 198 11.33 13.09 -20.13
N MET A 199 10.22 13.72 -19.75
CA MET A 199 9.75 13.69 -18.36
C MET A 199 9.22 12.31 -17.97
N TYR A 200 8.41 11.67 -18.81
CA TYR A 200 7.89 10.34 -18.50
C TYR A 200 8.97 9.26 -18.56
N SER A 201 9.93 9.35 -19.49
CA SER A 201 11.07 8.45 -19.52
C SER A 201 11.94 8.58 -18.26
N PHE A 202 12.19 9.81 -17.82
CA PHE A 202 12.93 10.07 -16.57
C PHE A 202 12.23 9.46 -15.37
N VAL A 203 10.92 9.72 -15.22
CA VAL A 203 10.12 9.15 -14.12
C VAL A 203 10.14 7.63 -14.15
N ALA A 204 9.98 7.02 -15.32
CA ALA A 204 10.02 5.56 -15.46
C ALA A 204 11.37 4.99 -15.00
N VAL A 205 12.48 5.62 -15.38
CA VAL A 205 13.82 5.21 -14.93
C VAL A 205 13.97 5.35 -13.41
N VAL A 206 13.51 6.45 -12.82
CA VAL A 206 13.59 6.65 -11.35
C VAL A 206 12.77 5.61 -10.59
N TYR A 207 11.51 5.38 -10.98
CA TYR A 207 10.68 4.33 -10.38
C TYR A 207 11.32 2.94 -10.53
N PHE A 208 11.85 2.65 -11.72
CA PHE A 208 12.54 1.38 -11.97
C PHE A 208 13.74 1.20 -11.05
N VAL A 209 14.63 2.19 -10.97
CA VAL A 209 15.85 2.11 -10.15
C VAL A 209 15.50 1.92 -8.67
N ILE A 210 14.54 2.69 -8.13
CA ILE A 210 14.13 2.57 -6.73
C ILE A 210 13.49 1.21 -6.48
N SER A 211 12.48 0.84 -7.25
CA SER A 211 11.72 -0.41 -7.04
C SER A 211 12.59 -1.65 -7.25
N TYR A 212 13.45 -1.64 -8.26
CA TYR A 212 14.38 -2.74 -8.52
C TYR A 212 15.41 -2.89 -7.39
N SER A 213 16.00 -1.80 -6.93
CA SER A 213 16.94 -1.81 -5.82
C SER A 213 16.29 -2.35 -4.53
N LEU A 214 15.09 -1.89 -4.21
CA LEU A 214 14.32 -2.40 -3.06
C LEU A 214 13.97 -3.89 -3.23
N SER A 215 13.59 -4.33 -4.42
CA SER A 215 13.29 -5.74 -4.72
C SER A 215 14.53 -6.65 -4.51
N LEU A 216 15.72 -6.18 -4.87
CA LEU A 216 16.96 -6.93 -4.60
C LEU A 216 17.22 -7.06 -3.09
N VAL A 217 16.95 -6.01 -2.30
CA VAL A 217 17.07 -6.07 -0.83
C VAL A 217 16.08 -7.08 -0.25
N VAL A 218 14.82 -7.05 -0.70
CA VAL A 218 13.77 -8.00 -0.27
C VAL A 218 14.17 -9.44 -0.60
N LYS A 219 14.69 -9.69 -1.82
CA LYS A 219 15.14 -11.01 -2.23
C LYS A 219 16.27 -11.53 -1.33
N ARG A 220 17.29 -10.71 -1.04
CA ARG A 220 18.37 -11.07 -0.13
C ARG A 220 17.87 -11.36 1.29
N LEU A 221 16.91 -10.58 1.78
CA LEU A 221 16.29 -10.84 3.07
C LEU A 221 15.55 -12.16 3.07
N GLN A 222 14.78 -12.45 2.03
CA GLN A 222 14.04 -13.71 1.88
C GLN A 222 14.98 -14.93 1.91
N GLU A 223 16.11 -14.86 1.23
CA GLU A 223 17.13 -15.92 1.22
C GLU A 223 17.73 -16.15 2.62
N ARG A 224 17.91 -15.09 3.43
CA ARG A 224 18.47 -15.19 4.79
C ARG A 224 17.50 -15.75 5.83
N ILE A 225 16.20 -15.49 5.66
CA ILE A 225 15.17 -15.93 6.63
C ILE A 225 14.47 -17.22 6.21
N ALA A 226 14.77 -17.73 5.01
CA ALA A 226 14.23 -19.00 4.54
C ALA A 226 14.60 -20.13 5.51
N ILE A 227 13.58 -20.79 6.06
CA ILE A 227 13.77 -21.98 6.88
C ILE A 227 14.02 -23.14 5.92
N ILE A 228 15.21 -23.72 5.97
CA ILE A 228 15.50 -24.97 5.27
C ILE A 228 14.59 -26.04 5.87
N ARG A 229 13.63 -26.51 5.08
CA ARG A 229 12.71 -27.58 5.45
C ARG A 229 13.32 -28.93 5.11
#